data_7608bd3b30c8974a02a6af6a9c36d142
#
_entry.id   7608bd3b30c8974a02a6af6a9c36d142
#
_cell.length_a   1.000
_cell.length_b   1.000
_cell.length_c   1.000
_cell.angle_alpha   90.00
_cell.angle_beta   90.00
_cell.angle_gamma   90.00
#
_symmetry.space_group_name_H-M   'P 1'
#
loop_
_entity.id
_entity.type
_entity.pdbx_description
1 polymer ?
#
loop_
_entity_poly.entity_id
_entity_poly.type
_entity_poly.pdbx_seq_one_letter_code
_entity_poly.pdbx_strand_id
1 'polypeptide(L)'
;MDRPNILLIMTDEHAPMYSSTYGHPLLQTPYMDQLAQEGATFDNAYCNSPLCLPSRMSFMTGRYINQIGAYDNASPLPSDTVTWAHMLRAVGYDVTLSGKQHFCGPDQLHGFNTQLARDLHAELWTKNGMLRGTADWSKGTPAAAKPWGGVAEAGPGTTTEIEVDDLVEERSIEYLRDPTCKEKPWVLNASFIAPHFPLIVPERYFDLYPLDQIDMPEIPEGHLENQHPVHQRMRSMFGAADFPEEQ
;
A
#
# COMPACT_ATOMS: atom_id res chain seq x y z
N MET A 1 -29.84 -0.87 -16.95
CA MET A 1 -28.87 -1.81 -16.40
C MET A 1 -28.67 -1.44 -14.95
N ASP A 2 -28.82 -2.41 -14.06
CA ASP A 2 -28.48 -2.19 -12.66
C ASP A 2 -27.00 -1.91 -12.56
N ARG A 3 -26.64 -0.86 -11.83
CA ARG A 3 -25.27 -0.45 -11.59
C ARG A 3 -24.80 -1.11 -10.31
N PRO A 4 -23.81 -2.03 -10.34
CA PRO A 4 -23.37 -2.70 -9.12
C PRO A 4 -22.67 -1.71 -8.18
N ASN A 5 -22.78 -1.92 -6.88
CA ASN A 5 -21.89 -1.29 -5.92
C ASN A 5 -20.49 -1.91 -6.03
N ILE A 6 -19.45 -1.14 -5.75
CA ILE A 6 -18.06 -1.56 -5.88
C ILE A 6 -17.36 -1.34 -4.54
N LEU A 7 -16.88 -2.42 -3.93
CA LEU A 7 -15.98 -2.37 -2.79
C LEU A 7 -14.58 -2.76 -3.28
N LEU A 8 -13.65 -1.83 -3.13
CA LEU A 8 -12.23 -2.07 -3.38
C LEU A 8 -11.51 -2.09 -2.04
N ILE A 9 -10.90 -3.22 -1.69
CA ILE A 9 -10.04 -3.35 -0.52
C ILE A 9 -8.60 -3.40 -1.04
N MET A 10 -7.79 -2.47 -0.58
CA MET A 10 -6.39 -2.33 -0.99
C MET A 10 -5.48 -2.40 0.23
N THR A 11 -4.39 -3.15 0.12
CA THR A 11 -3.32 -3.22 1.11
C THR A 11 -2.02 -2.74 0.49
N ASP A 12 -1.06 -2.31 1.30
CA ASP A 12 0.23 -1.83 0.81
C ASP A 12 1.31 -2.91 1.01
N GLU A 13 2.12 -3.15 -0.03
CA GLU A 13 3.24 -4.12 -0.01
C GLU A 13 2.85 -5.60 0.24
N HIS A 14 1.57 -5.96 0.19
CA HIS A 14 1.15 -7.35 0.39
C HIS A 14 1.49 -8.21 -0.84
N ALA A 15 2.50 -9.04 -0.72
CA ALA A 15 2.84 -10.00 -1.76
C ALA A 15 1.90 -11.22 -1.72
N PRO A 16 1.44 -11.73 -2.88
CA PRO A 16 0.49 -12.86 -2.94
C PRO A 16 0.96 -14.10 -2.20
N MET A 17 2.27 -14.37 -2.20
CA MET A 17 2.85 -15.50 -1.50
C MET A 17 2.53 -15.54 0.00
N TYR A 18 2.17 -14.40 0.62
CA TYR A 18 1.79 -14.32 2.03
C TYR A 18 0.27 -14.41 2.23
N SER A 19 -0.39 -15.30 1.49
CA SER A 19 -1.81 -15.63 1.72
C SER A 19 -2.11 -17.09 1.41
N SER A 20 -3.08 -17.67 2.14
CA SER A 20 -3.55 -19.05 1.89
C SER A 20 -4.16 -19.21 0.50
N THR A 21 -4.79 -18.19 -0.04
CA THR A 21 -5.36 -18.17 -1.39
C THR A 21 -4.33 -18.52 -2.47
N TYR A 22 -3.06 -18.13 -2.25
CA TYR A 22 -1.95 -18.46 -3.16
C TYR A 22 -1.06 -19.59 -2.66
N GLY A 23 -1.54 -20.36 -1.68
CA GLY A 23 -0.92 -21.62 -1.25
C GLY A 23 0.12 -21.50 -0.16
N HIS A 24 0.15 -20.40 0.61
CA HIS A 24 1.05 -20.33 1.77
C HIS A 24 0.66 -21.41 2.80
N PRO A 25 1.61 -22.26 3.26
CA PRO A 25 1.27 -23.42 4.07
C PRO A 25 0.83 -23.07 5.50
N LEU A 26 1.30 -21.95 6.05
CA LEU A 26 1.05 -21.55 7.43
C LEU A 26 0.01 -20.44 7.55
N LEU A 27 0.10 -19.40 6.72
CA LEU A 27 -0.77 -18.22 6.83
C LEU A 27 -2.20 -18.55 6.45
N GLN A 28 -3.15 -17.99 7.21
CA GLN A 28 -4.58 -18.18 7.03
C GLN A 28 -5.24 -16.86 6.67
N THR A 29 -5.81 -16.78 5.48
CA THR A 29 -6.57 -15.62 4.98
C THR A 29 -7.98 -16.05 4.56
N PRO A 30 -8.82 -16.51 5.52
CA PRO A 30 -10.06 -17.26 5.21
C PRO A 30 -11.08 -16.45 4.41
N TYR A 31 -11.16 -15.15 4.62
CA TYR A 31 -12.09 -14.30 3.85
C TYR A 31 -11.59 -14.03 2.42
N MET A 32 -10.28 -13.98 2.20
CA MET A 32 -9.72 -13.94 0.83
C MET A 32 -9.97 -15.26 0.11
N ASP A 33 -9.83 -16.40 0.83
CA ASP A 33 -10.12 -17.73 0.29
C ASP A 33 -11.60 -17.85 -0.11
N GLN A 34 -12.51 -17.34 0.69
CA GLN A 34 -13.93 -17.31 0.37
C GLN A 34 -14.19 -16.47 -0.88
N LEU A 35 -13.62 -15.27 -0.98
CA LEU A 35 -13.76 -14.43 -2.18
C LEU A 35 -13.19 -15.10 -3.42
N ALA A 36 -12.06 -15.80 -3.29
CA ALA A 36 -11.46 -16.55 -4.37
C ALA A 36 -12.35 -17.70 -4.86
N GLN A 37 -13.05 -18.40 -3.96
CA GLN A 37 -13.99 -19.47 -4.29
C GLN A 37 -15.26 -18.95 -4.97
N GLU A 38 -15.73 -17.77 -4.59
CA GLU A 38 -16.96 -17.16 -5.13
C GLU A 38 -16.69 -16.29 -6.38
N GLY A 39 -15.45 -15.94 -6.65
CA GLY A 39 -15.05 -14.99 -7.69
C GLY A 39 -13.95 -15.49 -8.61
N ALA A 40 -12.94 -14.65 -8.83
CA ALA A 40 -11.79 -14.95 -9.66
C ALA A 40 -10.49 -14.56 -8.95
N THR A 41 -9.50 -15.44 -9.02
CA THR A 41 -8.13 -15.19 -8.56
C THR A 41 -7.24 -14.91 -9.76
N PHE A 42 -6.36 -13.90 -9.62
CA PHE A 42 -5.44 -13.49 -10.67
C PHE A 42 -4.02 -13.93 -10.31
N ASP A 43 -3.53 -14.99 -10.96
CA ASP A 43 -2.18 -15.51 -10.75
C ASP A 43 -1.09 -14.59 -11.32
N ASN A 44 -1.44 -13.78 -12.31
CA ASN A 44 -0.52 -12.93 -13.06
C ASN A 44 -1.02 -11.48 -13.09
N ALA A 45 -1.02 -10.81 -11.94
CA ALA A 45 -1.25 -9.37 -11.86
C ALA A 45 0.08 -8.63 -11.76
N TYR A 46 0.24 -7.54 -12.53
CA TYR A 46 1.50 -6.81 -12.62
C TYR A 46 1.31 -5.33 -12.29
N CYS A 47 2.25 -4.79 -11.51
CA CYS A 47 2.39 -3.38 -11.28
C CYS A 47 3.46 -2.81 -12.21
N ASN A 48 3.20 -1.66 -12.86
CA ASN A 48 4.19 -1.07 -13.75
C ASN A 48 5.27 -0.24 -13.02
N SER A 49 5.10 -0.01 -11.71
CA SER A 49 6.10 0.63 -10.85
C SER A 49 5.90 0.19 -9.40
N PRO A 50 6.82 -0.60 -8.83
CA PRO A 50 6.68 -1.15 -7.47
C PRO A 50 7.08 -0.13 -6.39
N LEU A 51 6.44 1.04 -6.40
CA LEU A 51 6.60 2.10 -5.40
C LEU A 51 5.21 2.69 -5.11
N CYS A 52 4.91 3.02 -3.86
CA CYS A 52 3.57 3.36 -3.37
C CYS A 52 2.83 4.36 -4.27
N LEU A 53 3.29 5.63 -4.34
CA LEU A 53 2.61 6.67 -5.12
C LEU A 53 2.57 6.33 -6.62
N PRO A 54 3.69 5.99 -7.29
CA PRO A 54 3.66 5.67 -8.72
C PRO A 54 2.68 4.56 -9.06
N SER A 55 2.67 3.46 -8.27
CA SER A 55 1.72 2.37 -8.43
C SER A 55 0.28 2.84 -8.32
N ARG A 56 -0.03 3.60 -7.26
CA ARG A 56 -1.38 4.09 -6.97
C ARG A 56 -1.85 5.09 -8.01
N MET A 57 -0.98 5.99 -8.49
CA MET A 57 -1.34 6.95 -9.55
C MET A 57 -1.56 6.24 -10.88
N SER A 58 -0.77 5.22 -11.19
CA SER A 58 -1.00 4.37 -12.34
C SER A 58 -2.34 3.63 -12.26
N PHE A 59 -2.67 3.07 -11.09
CA PHE A 59 -3.96 2.45 -10.83
C PHE A 59 -5.13 3.44 -10.95
N MET A 60 -4.99 4.65 -10.40
CA MET A 60 -6.03 5.68 -10.47
C MET A 60 -6.31 6.17 -11.89
N THR A 61 -5.29 6.21 -12.74
CA THR A 61 -5.39 6.79 -14.09
C THR A 61 -5.52 5.77 -15.22
N GLY A 62 -5.15 4.50 -14.94
CA GLY A 62 -5.02 3.47 -15.98
C GLY A 62 -3.88 3.73 -16.96
N ARG A 63 -2.87 4.54 -16.57
CA ARG A 63 -1.75 4.95 -17.43
C ARG A 63 -0.41 4.53 -16.83
N TYR A 64 0.58 4.35 -17.69
CA TYR A 64 1.95 4.12 -17.24
C TYR A 64 2.55 5.36 -16.59
N ILE A 65 3.46 5.17 -15.64
CA ILE A 65 4.07 6.26 -14.86
C ILE A 65 4.79 7.30 -15.72
N ASN A 66 5.38 6.90 -16.85
CA ASN A 66 6.02 7.80 -17.80
C ASN A 66 5.03 8.72 -18.53
N GLN A 67 3.76 8.36 -18.60
CA GLN A 67 2.70 9.18 -19.22
C GLN A 67 2.13 10.20 -18.24
N ILE A 68 2.19 9.91 -16.94
CA ILE A 68 1.65 10.78 -15.87
C ILE A 68 2.73 11.52 -15.10
N GLY A 69 4.01 11.21 -15.31
CA GLY A 69 5.13 11.84 -14.64
C GLY A 69 5.30 11.51 -13.16
N ALA A 70 4.58 10.51 -12.64
CA ALA A 70 4.61 10.10 -11.23
C ALA A 70 5.70 9.05 -11.00
N TYR A 71 6.95 9.48 -10.82
CA TYR A 71 8.10 8.57 -10.77
C TYR A 71 8.58 8.23 -9.36
N ASP A 72 8.15 8.94 -8.34
CA ASP A 72 8.55 8.77 -6.95
C ASP A 72 7.40 9.16 -5.99
N ASN A 73 7.59 8.91 -4.69
CA ASN A 73 6.59 9.19 -3.66
C ASN A 73 6.40 10.69 -3.35
N ALA A 74 7.12 11.57 -4.03
CA ALA A 74 6.98 13.03 -3.92
C ALA A 74 6.42 13.67 -5.21
N SER A 75 5.99 12.88 -6.17
CA SER A 75 5.47 13.34 -7.46
C SER A 75 3.97 13.67 -7.35
N PRO A 76 3.54 14.94 -7.35
CA PRO A 76 2.11 15.27 -7.32
C PRO A 76 1.44 14.84 -8.63
N LEU A 77 0.26 14.24 -8.51
CA LEU A 77 -0.62 14.05 -9.67
C LEU A 77 -1.28 15.40 -9.98
N PRO A 78 -1.19 15.92 -11.22
CA PRO A 78 -1.87 17.16 -11.58
C PRO A 78 -3.39 17.05 -11.34
N SER A 79 -4.01 18.08 -10.75
CA SER A 79 -5.43 18.09 -10.39
C SER A 79 -6.39 17.99 -11.59
N ASP A 80 -5.92 18.29 -12.79
CA ASP A 80 -6.67 18.14 -14.04
C ASP A 80 -6.56 16.72 -14.64
N THR A 81 -5.78 15.84 -14.02
CA THR A 81 -5.65 14.44 -14.46
C THR A 81 -6.92 13.66 -14.14
N VAL A 82 -7.56 13.15 -15.19
CA VAL A 82 -8.76 12.33 -15.04
C VAL A 82 -8.39 10.96 -14.48
N THR A 83 -9.08 10.56 -13.39
CA THR A 83 -8.98 9.27 -12.73
C THR A 83 -10.25 8.45 -12.92
N TRP A 84 -10.21 7.15 -12.61
CA TRP A 84 -11.42 6.34 -12.62
C TRP A 84 -12.49 6.85 -11.64
N ALA A 85 -12.09 7.49 -10.53
CA ALA A 85 -13.02 8.12 -9.60
C ALA A 85 -13.82 9.25 -10.25
N HIS A 86 -13.18 10.11 -11.05
CA HIS A 86 -13.89 11.11 -11.84
C HIS A 86 -14.87 10.49 -12.84
N MET A 87 -14.46 9.40 -13.52
CA MET A 87 -15.32 8.73 -14.51
C MET A 87 -16.56 8.12 -13.87
N LEU A 88 -16.40 7.43 -12.72
CA LEU A 88 -17.52 6.84 -12.01
C LEU A 88 -18.46 7.88 -11.42
N ARG A 89 -17.91 8.97 -10.88
CA ARG A 89 -18.72 10.11 -10.42
C ARG A 89 -19.50 10.76 -11.56
N ALA A 90 -18.90 10.92 -12.73
CA ALA A 90 -19.58 11.49 -13.90
C ALA A 90 -20.78 10.67 -14.38
N VAL A 91 -20.79 9.36 -14.11
CA VAL A 91 -21.94 8.49 -14.41
C VAL A 91 -22.83 8.23 -13.19
N GLY A 92 -22.69 9.01 -12.12
CA GLY A 92 -23.64 9.09 -11.01
C GLY A 92 -23.34 8.15 -9.83
N TYR A 93 -22.14 7.59 -9.71
CA TYR A 93 -21.71 6.91 -8.50
C TYR A 93 -21.39 7.91 -7.39
N ASP A 94 -21.63 7.51 -6.16
CA ASP A 94 -20.97 8.09 -4.98
C ASP A 94 -19.63 7.39 -4.78
N VAL A 95 -18.53 8.15 -4.86
CA VAL A 95 -17.17 7.59 -4.88
C VAL A 95 -16.42 8.03 -3.64
N THR A 96 -16.16 7.11 -2.74
CA THR A 96 -15.67 7.34 -1.39
C THR A 96 -14.30 6.67 -1.19
N LEU A 97 -13.37 7.40 -0.57
CA LEU A 97 -12.07 6.92 -0.13
C LEU A 97 -12.05 6.76 1.39
N SER A 98 -11.46 5.70 1.88
CA SER A 98 -11.09 5.52 3.30
C SER A 98 -9.64 5.08 3.36
N GLY A 99 -8.74 5.91 3.92
CA GLY A 99 -7.34 5.58 4.13
C GLY A 99 -6.38 5.96 3.02
N LYS A 100 -5.36 5.14 2.82
CA LYS A 100 -4.17 5.43 2.03
C LYS A 100 -4.42 5.47 0.53
N GLN A 101 -4.17 6.61 -0.10
CA GLN A 101 -4.06 6.73 -1.55
C GLN A 101 -2.74 7.38 -1.99
N HIS A 102 -2.02 7.97 -1.04
CA HIS A 102 -0.72 8.60 -1.25
C HIS A 102 -0.77 9.78 -2.23
N PHE A 103 -1.85 10.54 -2.19
CA PHE A 103 -1.93 11.76 -2.97
C PHE A 103 -0.98 12.81 -2.42
N CYS A 104 -0.07 13.31 -3.27
CA CYS A 104 0.79 14.45 -2.99
C CYS A 104 0.22 15.72 -3.58
N GLY A 105 0.40 16.84 -2.89
CA GLY A 105 -0.05 18.14 -3.35
C GLY A 105 -1.39 18.58 -2.75
N PRO A 106 -1.96 19.69 -3.26
CA PRO A 106 -3.14 20.30 -2.65
C PRO A 106 -4.45 19.55 -2.92
N ASP A 107 -4.53 18.79 -4.03
CA ASP A 107 -5.69 17.97 -4.33
C ASP A 107 -5.53 16.58 -3.68
N GLN A 108 -6.33 16.32 -2.66
CA GLN A 108 -6.32 15.07 -1.90
C GLN A 108 -7.49 14.15 -2.27
N LEU A 109 -8.31 14.55 -3.22
CA LEU A 109 -9.50 13.79 -3.60
C LEU A 109 -9.40 13.20 -5.01
N HIS A 110 -8.81 13.88 -5.95
CA HIS A 110 -8.64 13.41 -7.34
C HIS A 110 -9.85 12.64 -7.90
N GLY A 111 -11.05 13.20 -7.67
CA GLY A 111 -12.31 12.64 -8.15
C GLY A 111 -13.15 11.92 -7.11
N PHE A 112 -12.62 11.56 -5.95
CA PHE A 112 -13.46 11.09 -4.83
C PHE A 112 -14.39 12.20 -4.35
N ASN A 113 -15.62 11.82 -3.95
CA ASN A 113 -16.57 12.74 -3.33
C ASN A 113 -16.20 13.04 -1.89
N THR A 114 -15.77 12.00 -1.16
CA THR A 114 -15.54 12.02 0.28
C THR A 114 -14.34 11.18 0.64
N GLN A 115 -13.63 11.60 1.70
CA GLN A 115 -12.60 10.82 2.38
C GLN A 115 -13.04 10.58 3.83
N LEU A 116 -13.21 9.31 4.23
CA LEU A 116 -13.71 8.93 5.56
C LEU A 116 -12.61 8.88 6.61
N ALA A 117 -11.49 8.24 6.27
CA ALA A 117 -10.29 8.18 7.08
C ALA A 117 -9.14 8.84 6.35
N ARG A 118 -8.28 9.55 7.10
CA ARG A 118 -7.14 10.28 6.52
C ARG A 118 -6.07 9.33 6.00
N ASP A 119 -5.31 9.83 5.04
CA ASP A 119 -4.04 9.23 4.59
C ASP A 119 -2.88 9.82 5.39
N LEU A 120 -2.09 9.00 6.07
CA LEU A 120 -0.90 9.45 6.79
C LEU A 120 0.17 10.04 5.88
N HIS A 121 0.22 9.61 4.63
CA HIS A 121 1.25 10.02 3.66
C HIS A 121 0.94 11.36 2.97
N ALA A 122 -0.28 11.86 3.12
CA ALA A 122 -0.71 13.16 2.57
C ALA A 122 0.12 14.35 3.09
N GLU A 123 0.64 14.26 4.31
CA GLU A 123 1.44 15.33 4.95
C GLU A 123 2.89 15.40 4.47
N LEU A 124 3.39 14.37 3.80
CA LEU A 124 4.81 14.28 3.42
C LEU A 124 5.23 15.33 2.38
N TRP A 125 4.29 15.85 1.61
CA TRP A 125 4.59 16.82 0.56
C TRP A 125 5.13 18.16 1.10
N THR A 126 4.66 18.61 2.26
CA THR A 126 5.06 19.90 2.83
C THR A 126 6.37 19.86 3.59
N LYS A 127 6.81 18.68 4.04
CA LYS A 127 7.99 18.54 4.91
C LYS A 127 9.23 17.97 4.23
N ASN A 128 9.05 17.15 3.19
CA ASN A 128 10.14 16.36 2.60
C ASN A 128 10.20 16.40 1.07
N GLY A 129 9.51 17.35 0.43
CA GLY A 129 9.55 17.49 -1.02
C GLY A 129 10.98 17.76 -1.51
N MET A 130 11.67 16.72 -1.93
CA MET A 130 12.95 16.88 -2.62
C MET A 130 12.67 17.25 -4.08
N LEU A 131 13.15 18.42 -4.47
CA LEU A 131 13.12 18.80 -5.87
C LEU A 131 14.00 17.82 -6.67
N ARG A 132 13.47 17.27 -7.73
CA ARG A 132 14.21 16.40 -8.66
C ARG A 132 15.52 17.06 -9.08
N GLY A 133 16.62 16.31 -8.98
CA GLY A 133 17.96 16.79 -9.35
C GLY A 133 18.70 17.56 -8.27
N THR A 134 18.10 17.80 -7.09
CA THR A 134 18.78 18.46 -5.97
C THR A 134 19.27 17.50 -4.89
N ALA A 135 18.88 16.23 -4.97
CA ALA A 135 19.29 15.23 -4.00
C ALA A 135 20.75 14.80 -4.18
N ASP A 136 21.51 14.92 -3.14
CA ASP A 136 22.84 14.29 -3.06
C ASP A 136 22.67 12.82 -2.65
N TRP A 137 22.51 11.98 -3.63
CA TRP A 137 22.30 10.54 -3.44
C TRP A 137 23.47 9.83 -2.77
N SER A 138 24.63 10.48 -2.66
CA SER A 138 25.78 9.93 -1.93
C SER A 138 25.57 9.97 -0.41
N LYS A 139 24.66 10.80 0.07
CA LYS A 139 24.35 10.96 1.50
C LYS A 139 23.15 10.14 1.97
N GLY A 140 22.56 9.34 1.10
CA GLY A 140 21.32 8.60 1.35
C GLY A 140 20.09 9.50 1.31
N THR A 141 18.92 8.89 1.40
CA THR A 141 17.65 9.62 1.51
C THR A 141 17.32 9.88 2.98
N PRO A 142 16.51 10.91 3.32
CA PRO A 142 16.03 11.09 4.69
C PRO A 142 15.27 9.88 5.26
N ALA A 143 14.68 9.05 4.40
CA ALA A 143 14.09 7.75 4.80
C ALA A 143 15.15 6.73 5.24
N ALA A 144 16.38 6.84 4.75
CA ALA A 144 17.51 6.03 5.17
C ALA A 144 18.11 6.45 6.54
N ALA A 145 17.53 7.43 7.20
CA ALA A 145 17.97 7.84 8.55
C ALA A 145 17.69 6.79 9.63
N LYS A 146 16.82 5.80 9.35
CA LYS A 146 16.68 4.60 10.19
C LYS A 146 17.40 3.45 9.50
N PRO A 147 18.45 2.88 10.09
CA PRO A 147 19.02 1.64 9.60
C PRO A 147 17.89 0.61 9.42
N TRP A 148 17.89 -0.07 8.27
CA TRP A 148 16.97 -1.17 7.95
C TRP A 148 15.49 -0.81 7.80
N GLY A 149 15.14 0.45 7.51
CA GLY A 149 13.78 0.83 7.14
C GLY A 149 12.69 0.51 8.16
N GLY A 150 13.03 0.40 9.46
CA GLY A 150 12.08 0.06 10.52
C GLY A 150 11.90 -1.44 10.77
N VAL A 151 12.64 -2.31 10.10
CA VAL A 151 12.62 -3.78 10.34
C VAL A 151 13.20 -4.13 11.72
N ALA A 152 14.14 -3.33 12.23
CA ALA A 152 14.73 -3.51 13.55
C ALA A 152 13.73 -3.45 14.72
N GLU A 153 12.53 -2.93 14.47
CA GLU A 153 11.47 -2.80 15.49
C GLU A 153 10.34 -3.85 15.25
N ALA A 154 10.60 -4.90 14.45
CA ALA A 154 9.59 -5.93 14.13
C ALA A 154 9.12 -6.66 15.40
N GLY A 155 7.81 -6.93 15.47
CA GLY A 155 7.24 -7.67 16.60
C GLY A 155 5.82 -7.28 16.98
N PRO A 156 5.34 -7.74 18.15
CA PRO A 156 4.02 -7.35 18.63
C PRO A 156 4.01 -5.92 19.17
N GLY A 157 2.92 -5.20 18.91
CA GLY A 157 2.76 -3.82 19.38
C GLY A 157 1.67 -3.06 18.64
N THR A 158 1.75 -1.73 18.74
CA THR A 158 0.89 -0.80 18.01
C THR A 158 1.70 0.36 17.45
N THR A 159 1.24 0.94 16.36
CA THR A 159 1.87 2.08 15.68
C THR A 159 0.77 3.03 15.18
N THR A 160 1.16 4.22 14.76
CA THR A 160 0.23 5.16 14.15
C THR A 160 -0.40 4.59 12.86
N GLU A 161 0.35 3.77 12.10
CA GLU A 161 -0.14 3.10 10.91
C GLU A 161 -1.28 2.13 11.25
N ILE A 162 -1.14 1.34 12.32
CA ILE A 162 -2.18 0.43 12.82
C ILE A 162 -3.41 1.21 13.30
N GLU A 163 -3.21 2.28 14.07
CA GLU A 163 -4.31 3.14 14.54
C GLU A 163 -5.11 3.75 13.37
N VAL A 164 -4.42 4.10 12.29
CA VAL A 164 -5.09 4.59 11.07
C VAL A 164 -5.79 3.47 10.34
N ASP A 165 -5.23 2.28 10.26
CA ASP A 165 -5.87 1.13 9.65
C ASP A 165 -7.11 0.68 10.42
N ASP A 166 -7.08 0.69 11.77
CA ASP A 166 -8.25 0.48 12.61
C ASP A 166 -9.36 1.52 12.31
N LEU A 167 -8.98 2.79 12.12
CA LEU A 167 -9.93 3.84 11.73
C LEU A 167 -10.48 3.63 10.31
N VAL A 168 -9.65 3.17 9.37
CA VAL A 168 -10.09 2.83 8.00
C VAL A 168 -11.14 1.73 8.05
N GLU A 169 -10.91 0.68 8.84
CA GLU A 169 -11.87 -0.41 9.05
C GLU A 169 -13.17 0.12 9.64
N GLU A 170 -13.11 0.82 10.78
CA GLU A 170 -14.27 1.38 11.48
C GLU A 170 -15.14 2.23 10.53
N ARG A 171 -14.53 3.21 9.87
CA ARG A 171 -15.23 4.14 8.98
C ARG A 171 -15.79 3.47 7.74
N SER A 172 -15.10 2.48 7.21
CA SER A 172 -15.59 1.69 6.07
C SER A 172 -16.80 0.85 6.45
N ILE A 173 -16.78 0.22 7.63
CA ILE A 173 -17.91 -0.56 8.14
C ILE A 173 -19.13 0.36 8.45
N GLU A 174 -18.89 1.53 9.06
CA GLU A 174 -19.96 2.51 9.30
C GLU A 174 -20.61 2.93 7.98
N TYR A 175 -19.81 3.29 6.97
CA TYR A 175 -20.30 3.64 5.64
C TYR A 175 -21.15 2.52 5.02
N LEU A 176 -20.68 1.28 5.05
CA LEU A 176 -21.40 0.14 4.48
C LEU A 176 -22.71 -0.20 5.22
N ARG A 177 -22.81 0.15 6.51
CA ARG A 177 -24.01 -0.04 7.33
C ARG A 177 -25.01 1.10 7.22
N ASP A 178 -24.58 2.27 6.75
CA ASP A 178 -25.44 3.43 6.60
C ASP A 178 -26.48 3.19 5.48
N PRO A 179 -27.79 3.22 5.79
CA PRO A 179 -28.83 3.02 4.79
C PRO A 179 -28.85 4.11 3.69
N THR A 180 -28.32 5.30 3.97
CA THR A 180 -28.27 6.41 2.99
C THR A 180 -27.30 6.13 1.85
N CYS A 181 -26.27 5.30 2.07
CA CYS A 181 -25.38 4.83 1.01
C CYS A 181 -26.10 4.02 -0.08
N LYS A 182 -27.33 3.56 0.17
CA LYS A 182 -28.09 2.72 -0.76
C LYS A 182 -28.95 3.53 -1.75
N GLU A 183 -29.01 4.83 -1.62
CA GLU A 183 -29.80 5.70 -2.51
C GLU A 183 -29.18 5.84 -3.91
N LYS A 184 -27.88 5.65 -4.04
CA LYS A 184 -27.12 5.72 -5.30
C LYS A 184 -26.16 4.55 -5.39
N PRO A 185 -25.74 4.13 -6.59
CA PRO A 185 -24.64 3.21 -6.71
C PRO A 185 -23.38 3.87 -6.14
N TRP A 186 -22.64 3.10 -5.35
CA TRP A 186 -21.47 3.61 -4.65
C TRP A 186 -20.20 2.82 -4.99
N VAL A 187 -19.08 3.49 -4.81
CA VAL A 187 -17.73 2.90 -4.80
C VAL A 187 -17.09 3.27 -3.49
N LEU A 188 -16.63 2.29 -2.72
CA LEU A 188 -15.80 2.49 -1.55
C LEU A 188 -14.41 1.91 -1.84
N ASN A 189 -13.38 2.75 -1.77
CA ASN A 189 -11.99 2.31 -1.71
C ASN A 189 -11.53 2.33 -0.25
N ALA A 190 -11.52 1.16 0.40
CA ALA A 190 -10.95 0.96 1.73
C ALA A 190 -9.49 0.55 1.57
N SER A 191 -8.58 1.46 1.89
CA SER A 191 -7.17 1.33 1.58
C SER A 191 -6.31 1.39 2.83
N PHE A 192 -5.72 0.25 3.18
CA PHE A 192 -4.93 0.02 4.37
C PHE A 192 -3.44 0.26 4.13
N ILE A 193 -2.72 0.59 5.20
CA ILE A 193 -1.26 0.73 5.18
C ILE A 193 -0.60 -0.64 5.38
N ALA A 194 -1.13 -1.47 6.28
CA ALA A 194 -0.59 -2.81 6.52
C ALA A 194 -0.61 -3.67 5.23
N PRO A 195 0.40 -4.56 5.06
CA PRO A 195 1.54 -4.87 5.93
C PRO A 195 2.82 -4.03 5.69
N HIS A 196 2.69 -2.80 5.20
CA HIS A 196 3.83 -1.87 5.06
C HIS A 196 4.57 -1.70 6.40
N PHE A 197 5.87 -1.56 6.36
CA PHE A 197 6.67 -1.31 7.59
C PHE A 197 6.22 0.00 8.31
N PRO A 198 6.46 0.13 9.64
CA PRO A 198 7.20 -0.79 10.53
C PRO A 198 6.49 -2.13 10.68
N LEU A 199 7.28 -3.24 10.77
CA LEU A 199 6.75 -4.59 10.84
C LEU A 199 6.26 -4.91 12.26
N ILE A 200 5.39 -4.05 12.78
CA ILE A 200 4.75 -4.19 14.08
C ILE A 200 3.29 -4.56 13.84
N VAL A 201 2.80 -5.53 14.59
CA VAL A 201 1.43 -6.04 14.46
C VAL A 201 0.80 -6.22 15.84
N PRO A 202 -0.53 -6.02 16.01
CA PRO A 202 -1.18 -6.31 17.28
C PRO A 202 -0.93 -7.73 17.76
N GLU A 203 -0.66 -7.88 19.06
CA GLU A 203 -0.29 -9.16 19.71
C GLU A 203 -1.23 -10.31 19.32
N ARG A 204 -2.56 -10.04 19.24
CA ARG A 204 -3.57 -11.02 18.82
C ARG A 204 -3.32 -11.66 17.44
N TYR A 205 -2.63 -10.99 16.55
CA TYR A 205 -2.25 -11.52 15.23
C TYR A 205 -0.85 -12.10 15.25
N PHE A 206 0.07 -11.53 16.04
CA PHE A 206 1.42 -12.05 16.21
C PHE A 206 1.40 -13.46 16.79
N ASP A 207 0.57 -13.69 17.80
CA ASP A 207 0.44 -14.98 18.50
C ASP A 207 -0.18 -16.10 17.64
N LEU A 208 -0.78 -15.75 16.49
CA LEU A 208 -1.29 -16.77 15.56
C LEU A 208 -0.18 -17.60 14.90
N TYR A 209 1.03 -17.06 14.85
CA TYR A 209 2.15 -17.64 14.09
C TYR A 209 3.39 -17.74 14.98
N PRO A 210 3.56 -18.85 15.73
CA PRO A 210 4.74 -19.07 16.54
C PRO A 210 6.02 -19.03 15.71
N LEU A 211 7.06 -18.36 16.22
CA LEU A 211 8.31 -18.13 15.48
C LEU A 211 9.02 -19.43 15.10
N ASP A 212 8.87 -20.49 15.90
CA ASP A 212 9.44 -21.82 15.64
C ASP A 212 8.78 -22.57 14.46
N GLN A 213 7.67 -22.03 13.92
CA GLN A 213 6.96 -22.58 12.76
C GLN A 213 7.26 -21.77 11.47
N ILE A 214 8.01 -20.68 11.59
CA ILE A 214 8.33 -19.81 10.46
C ILE A 214 9.70 -20.21 9.92
N ASP A 215 9.71 -20.66 8.66
CA ASP A 215 10.94 -20.99 7.98
C ASP A 215 11.74 -19.71 7.64
N MET A 216 13.04 -19.75 7.86
CA MET A 216 13.94 -18.69 7.41
C MET A 216 14.01 -18.66 5.88
N PRO A 217 14.07 -17.47 5.24
CA PRO A 217 14.24 -17.37 3.80
C PRO A 217 15.51 -18.08 3.32
N GLU A 218 15.37 -18.95 2.33
CA GLU A 218 16.52 -19.55 1.66
C GLU A 218 17.19 -18.52 0.73
N ILE A 219 18.42 -18.13 1.04
CA ILE A 219 19.21 -17.24 0.20
C ILE A 219 20.27 -18.09 -0.51
N PRO A 220 20.18 -18.32 -1.83
CA PRO A 220 21.16 -19.10 -2.56
C PRO A 220 22.57 -18.50 -2.44
N GLU A 221 23.59 -19.37 -2.40
CA GLU A 221 25.00 -18.94 -2.38
C GLU A 221 25.29 -18.00 -3.55
N GLY A 222 25.95 -16.89 -3.27
CA GLY A 222 26.30 -15.86 -4.26
C GLY A 222 25.12 -15.00 -4.72
N HIS A 223 23.91 -15.17 -4.17
CA HIS A 223 22.75 -14.35 -4.57
C HIS A 223 22.97 -12.86 -4.33
N LEU A 224 23.54 -12.52 -3.18
CA LEU A 224 23.71 -11.12 -2.79
C LEU A 224 24.77 -10.40 -3.64
N GLU A 225 25.85 -11.11 -4.00
CA GLU A 225 26.94 -10.61 -4.84
C GLU A 225 26.52 -10.47 -6.31
N ASN A 226 25.63 -11.34 -6.76
CA ASN A 226 25.16 -11.39 -8.15
C ASN A 226 23.91 -10.54 -8.42
N GLN A 227 23.43 -9.80 -7.43
CA GLN A 227 22.29 -8.91 -7.61
C GLN A 227 22.59 -7.81 -8.63
N HIS A 228 21.54 -7.35 -9.32
CA HIS A 228 21.66 -6.20 -10.22
C HIS A 228 22.23 -4.98 -9.46
N PRO A 229 23.11 -4.16 -10.05
CA PRO A 229 23.75 -3.02 -9.38
C PRO A 229 22.79 -2.05 -8.68
N VAL A 230 21.55 -1.92 -9.15
CA VAL A 230 20.50 -1.12 -8.50
C VAL A 230 20.17 -1.69 -7.12
N HIS A 231 19.97 -3.01 -7.02
CA HIS A 231 19.67 -3.67 -5.74
C HIS A 231 20.82 -3.60 -4.76
N GLN A 232 22.06 -3.78 -5.25
CA GLN A 232 23.27 -3.62 -4.42
C GLN A 232 23.35 -2.20 -3.82
N ARG A 233 23.06 -1.16 -4.64
CA ARG A 233 23.02 0.23 -4.17
C ARG A 233 21.90 0.46 -3.16
N MET A 234 20.71 -0.09 -3.40
CA MET A 234 19.59 0.03 -2.47
C MET A 234 19.93 -0.61 -1.12
N ARG A 235 20.51 -1.81 -1.12
CA ARG A 235 20.96 -2.47 0.12
C ARG A 235 21.96 -1.60 0.90
N SER A 236 22.93 -1.03 0.21
CA SER A 236 23.91 -0.12 0.83
C SER A 236 23.23 1.15 1.37
N MET A 237 22.31 1.74 0.60
CA MET A 237 21.60 2.96 1.00
C MET A 237 20.72 2.76 2.25
N PHE A 238 20.06 1.62 2.35
CA PHE A 238 19.17 1.30 3.47
C PHE A 238 19.89 0.63 4.65
N GLY A 239 21.22 0.44 4.57
CA GLY A 239 21.98 -0.24 5.61
C GLY A 239 21.65 -1.73 5.75
N ALA A 240 20.95 -2.30 4.77
CA ALA A 240 20.56 -3.71 4.80
C ALA A 240 21.72 -4.69 4.59
N ALA A 241 22.91 -4.20 4.25
CA ALA A 241 24.13 -5.02 4.16
C ALA A 241 24.61 -5.52 5.53
N ASP A 242 24.32 -4.77 6.57
CA ASP A 242 24.78 -5.02 7.94
C ASP A 242 23.67 -5.61 8.83
N PHE A 243 22.60 -6.16 8.22
CA PHE A 243 21.48 -6.75 8.96
C PHE A 243 21.96 -8.04 9.67
N PRO A 244 21.80 -8.16 11.00
CA PRO A 244 22.21 -9.35 11.73
C PRO A 244 21.35 -10.55 11.31
N GLU A 245 21.96 -11.73 11.17
CA GLU A 245 21.26 -12.97 10.84
C GLU A 245 20.27 -13.42 11.93
N GLU A 246 20.42 -12.87 13.14
CA GLU A 246 19.62 -13.26 14.33
C GLU A 246 18.32 -12.41 14.52
N GLN A 247 18.03 -11.47 13.61
CA GLN A 247 16.83 -10.64 13.62
C GLN A 247 15.97 -10.89 12.40
#